data_9330c2a85445f33813c9aafbaf494cac
#
_entry.id   9330c2a85445f33813c9aafbaf494cac
#
_cell.length_a   1.000
_cell.length_b   1.000
_cell.length_c   1.000
_cell.angle_alpha   90.00
_cell.angle_beta   90.00
_cell.angle_gamma   90.00
#
_symmetry.space_group_name_H-M   'P 1'
#
loop_
_entity.id
_entity.type
_entity.pdbx_description
1 polymer ?
#
loop_
_entity_poly.entity_id
_entity_poly.type
_entity_poly.pdbx_seq_one_letter_code
_entity_poly.pdbx_strand_id
1 'polypeptide(L)'
;MTKRPPGVNNWPDRQEKMSRRSMMAATAAIPLSVQLSADEAVANDAIANLVERARAKNAAFMRGDMDRWLQLVRIAPDFTLMQPFGGPASRGFDASPKRLADLSRYFREGETELEVLQTHASDALVVLAMIEHQRAEVGGLPAQDWSLRVTEVYRKDGTDWQLVHRHADPLVRSITLQQAAILARGWPEDK
;
A
#
# COMPACT_ATOMS: atom_id res chain seq x y z
N MET A 1 24.98 -38.31 12.11
CA MET A 1 24.87 -38.26 10.62
C MET A 1 23.51 -37.68 10.26
N THR A 2 23.43 -36.37 10.06
CA THR A 2 22.19 -35.66 9.75
C THR A 2 22.30 -35.15 8.31
N LYS A 3 21.50 -35.71 7.42
CA LYS A 3 21.40 -35.32 6.00
C LYS A 3 20.74 -33.96 5.87
N ARG A 4 21.39 -33.02 5.18
CA ARG A 4 20.81 -31.76 4.70
C ARG A 4 19.82 -32.03 3.57
N PRO A 5 18.71 -31.31 3.50
CA PRO A 5 17.83 -31.33 2.33
C PRO A 5 18.47 -30.59 1.12
N PRO A 6 18.16 -30.98 -0.12
CA PRO A 6 18.67 -30.35 -1.32
C PRO A 6 17.77 -29.20 -1.78
N GLY A 7 18.38 -28.22 -2.43
CA GLY A 7 17.71 -27.38 -3.41
C GLY A 7 17.48 -25.92 -3.03
N VAL A 8 18.52 -25.09 -3.05
CA VAL A 8 18.39 -23.65 -3.24
C VAL A 8 18.84 -23.35 -4.66
N ASN A 9 17.96 -22.75 -5.46
CA ASN A 9 18.18 -22.40 -6.84
C ASN A 9 19.42 -21.51 -7.02
N ASN A 10 20.42 -22.04 -7.72
CA ASN A 10 21.57 -21.30 -8.22
C ASN A 10 21.13 -20.41 -9.40
N TRP A 11 21.17 -19.12 -9.21
CA TRP A 11 21.23 -18.16 -10.31
C TRP A 11 22.68 -18.10 -10.78
N PRO A 12 22.98 -18.23 -12.09
CA PRO A 12 24.34 -18.17 -12.58
C PRO A 12 24.88 -16.75 -12.54
N ASP A 13 25.96 -16.56 -11.80
CA ASP A 13 26.79 -15.37 -11.83
C ASP A 13 27.57 -15.34 -13.16
N ARG A 14 27.12 -14.55 -14.11
CA ARG A 14 27.78 -14.37 -15.39
C ARG A 14 28.66 -13.11 -15.36
N GLN A 15 29.84 -13.24 -14.80
CA GLN A 15 30.90 -12.26 -15.02
C GLN A 15 31.53 -12.49 -16.39
N GLU A 16 31.10 -11.81 -17.41
CA GLU A 16 31.80 -11.70 -18.68
C GLU A 16 32.95 -10.70 -18.58
N LYS A 17 34.18 -11.22 -18.72
CA LYS A 17 35.40 -10.42 -18.92
C LYS A 17 35.32 -9.70 -20.25
N MET A 18 35.08 -8.41 -20.27
CA MET A 18 35.19 -7.59 -21.46
C MET A 18 36.65 -7.20 -21.71
N SER A 19 37.18 -7.71 -22.82
CA SER A 19 38.47 -7.37 -23.39
C SER A 19 38.49 -5.92 -23.91
N ARG A 20 39.52 -5.18 -23.47
CA ARG A 20 39.80 -3.82 -23.96
C ARG A 20 40.28 -3.88 -25.39
N ARG A 21 39.53 -3.36 -26.33
CA ARG A 21 40.05 -2.81 -27.59
C ARG A 21 39.34 -1.49 -27.86
N SER A 22 40.21 -0.45 -27.89
CA SER A 22 39.85 0.93 -28.23
C SER A 22 39.26 1.01 -29.63
N MET A 23 38.13 1.72 -29.76
CA MET A 23 37.80 2.49 -30.96
C MET A 23 37.09 3.76 -30.51
N MET A 24 37.80 4.89 -30.69
CA MET A 24 37.19 6.22 -30.57
C MET A 24 36.21 6.40 -31.73
N ALA A 25 34.95 6.43 -31.43
CA ALA A 25 33.94 7.05 -32.27
C ALA A 25 33.27 8.11 -31.42
N ALA A 26 33.55 9.37 -31.74
CA ALA A 26 32.83 10.50 -31.16
C ALA A 26 31.39 10.49 -31.70
N THR A 27 30.51 9.86 -30.97
CA THR A 27 29.06 9.97 -31.19
C THR A 27 28.57 11.13 -30.33
N ALA A 28 28.17 12.21 -30.99
CA ALA A 28 27.45 13.31 -30.36
C ALA A 28 26.16 12.72 -29.75
N ALA A 29 26.15 12.57 -28.41
CA ALA A 29 24.94 12.24 -27.68
C ALA A 29 23.98 13.45 -27.75
N ILE A 30 23.01 13.37 -28.64
CA ILE A 30 21.86 14.26 -28.62
C ILE A 30 21.10 13.86 -27.34
N PRO A 31 20.92 14.73 -26.34
CA PRO A 31 20.06 14.42 -25.20
C PRO A 31 18.63 14.28 -25.75
N LEU A 32 18.12 13.05 -25.75
CA LEU A 32 16.72 12.79 -26.01
C LEU A 32 15.95 13.31 -24.79
N SER A 33 15.64 14.61 -24.78
CA SER A 33 14.71 15.19 -23.82
C SER A 33 13.33 14.63 -24.17
N VAL A 34 12.89 13.63 -23.41
CA VAL A 34 11.50 13.15 -23.45
C VAL A 34 10.67 14.31 -22.89
N GLN A 35 10.07 15.09 -23.78
CA GLN A 35 9.02 16.04 -23.40
C GLN A 35 7.75 15.22 -23.17
N LEU A 36 7.34 15.12 -21.91
CA LEU A 36 6.02 14.65 -21.55
C LEU A 36 4.98 15.55 -22.24
N SER A 37 3.94 14.96 -22.80
CA SER A 37 2.79 15.73 -23.30
C SER A 37 2.12 16.47 -22.13
N ALA A 38 1.45 17.57 -22.40
CA ALA A 38 0.73 18.31 -21.37
C ALA A 38 -0.30 17.43 -20.63
N ASP A 39 -0.94 16.51 -21.36
CA ASP A 39 -1.92 15.56 -20.78
C ASP A 39 -1.26 14.55 -19.85
N GLU A 40 -0.06 14.04 -20.18
CA GLU A 40 0.70 13.15 -19.31
C GLU A 40 1.20 13.86 -18.05
N ALA A 41 1.58 15.14 -18.16
CA ALA A 41 1.98 15.94 -17.01
C ALA A 41 0.80 16.15 -16.05
N VAL A 42 -0.38 16.50 -16.56
CA VAL A 42 -1.60 16.67 -15.78
C VAL A 42 -2.02 15.36 -15.10
N ALA A 43 -1.91 14.22 -15.80
CA ALA A 43 -2.22 12.91 -15.23
C ALA A 43 -1.25 12.54 -14.10
N ASN A 44 0.04 12.80 -14.26
CA ASN A 44 1.06 12.55 -13.24
C ASN A 44 0.84 13.43 -11.99
N ASP A 45 0.48 14.70 -12.18
CA ASP A 45 0.16 15.61 -11.06
C ASP A 45 -1.08 15.14 -10.30
N ALA A 46 -2.11 14.67 -11.00
CA ALA A 46 -3.32 14.11 -10.36
C ALA A 46 -3.00 12.87 -9.51
N ILE A 47 -2.12 12.00 -9.99
CA ILE A 47 -1.66 10.81 -9.25
C ILE A 47 -0.81 11.22 -8.05
N ALA A 48 0.12 12.16 -8.21
CA ALA A 48 0.93 12.67 -7.11
C ALA A 48 0.05 13.27 -5.99
N ASN A 49 -0.95 14.07 -6.35
CA ASN A 49 -1.93 14.61 -5.41
C ASN A 49 -2.75 13.52 -4.72
N LEU A 50 -3.10 12.43 -5.43
CA LEU A 50 -3.78 11.28 -4.84
C LEU A 50 -2.91 10.57 -3.80
N VAL A 51 -1.62 10.39 -4.07
CA VAL A 51 -0.65 9.79 -3.13
C VAL A 51 -0.51 10.64 -1.88
N GLU A 52 -0.37 11.97 -2.03
CA GLU A 52 -0.30 12.87 -0.87
C GLU A 52 -1.59 12.87 -0.05
N ARG A 53 -2.75 12.79 -0.71
CA ARG A 53 -4.04 12.63 -0.06
C ARG A 53 -4.14 11.30 0.69
N ALA A 54 -3.63 10.20 0.11
CA ALA A 54 -3.57 8.89 0.77
C ALA A 54 -2.68 8.93 2.03
N ARG A 55 -1.53 9.61 1.96
CA ARG A 55 -0.62 9.83 3.10
C ARG A 55 -1.31 10.61 4.22
N ALA A 56 -1.89 11.75 3.90
CA ALA A 56 -2.59 12.61 4.86
C ALA A 56 -3.81 11.90 5.48
N LYS A 57 -4.56 11.13 4.68
CA LYS A 57 -5.69 10.32 5.11
C LYS A 57 -5.28 9.27 6.14
N ASN A 58 -4.21 8.49 5.87
CA ASN A 58 -3.71 7.49 6.80
C ASN A 58 -3.27 8.13 8.12
N ALA A 59 -2.53 9.23 8.04
CA ALA A 59 -2.08 9.97 9.22
C ALA A 59 -3.26 10.50 10.07
N ALA A 60 -4.32 11.02 9.45
CA ALA A 60 -5.51 11.46 10.16
C ALA A 60 -6.22 10.27 10.85
N PHE A 61 -6.38 9.16 10.14
CA PHE A 61 -7.03 7.96 10.66
C PHE A 61 -6.32 7.40 11.89
N MET A 62 -5.00 7.25 11.82
CA MET A 62 -4.22 6.67 12.91
C MET A 62 -4.11 7.58 14.14
N ARG A 63 -4.33 8.89 13.98
CA ARG A 63 -4.48 9.84 15.10
C ARG A 63 -5.89 9.86 15.70
N GLY A 64 -6.86 9.18 15.08
CA GLY A 64 -8.26 9.27 15.46
C GLY A 64 -8.95 10.57 15.04
N ASP A 65 -8.33 11.35 14.14
CA ASP A 65 -8.90 12.59 13.59
C ASP A 65 -9.85 12.26 12.43
N MET A 66 -11.05 11.79 12.78
CA MET A 66 -12.04 11.33 11.82
C MET A 66 -12.64 12.47 11.01
N ASP A 67 -12.69 13.68 11.54
CA ASP A 67 -13.19 14.86 10.80
C ASP A 67 -12.22 15.20 9.66
N ARG A 68 -10.92 15.21 9.95
CA ARG A 68 -9.89 15.42 8.92
C ARG A 68 -9.86 14.27 7.92
N TRP A 69 -10.00 13.03 8.39
CA TRP A 69 -10.05 11.86 7.54
C TRP A 69 -11.19 11.93 6.52
N LEU A 70 -12.40 12.31 6.95
CA LEU A 70 -13.57 12.47 6.07
C LEU A 70 -13.36 13.55 4.98
N GLN A 71 -12.59 14.60 5.28
CA GLN A 71 -12.26 15.62 4.27
C GLN A 71 -11.30 15.09 3.19
N LEU A 72 -10.50 14.08 3.52
CA LEU A 72 -9.44 13.55 2.67
C LEU A 72 -9.88 12.30 1.88
N VAL A 73 -10.89 11.57 2.37
CA VAL A 73 -11.36 10.35 1.74
C VAL A 73 -12.63 10.59 0.94
N ARG A 74 -12.70 10.00 -0.26
CA ARG A 74 -13.95 9.81 -0.99
C ARG A 74 -14.17 8.32 -1.15
N ILE A 75 -15.13 7.78 -0.42
CA ILE A 75 -15.46 6.35 -0.44
C ILE A 75 -16.58 6.13 -1.44
N ALA A 76 -16.38 5.19 -2.36
CA ALA A 76 -17.41 4.81 -3.32
C ALA A 76 -18.55 4.04 -2.62
N PRO A 77 -19.80 4.11 -3.14
CA PRO A 77 -20.92 3.37 -2.56
C PRO A 77 -20.71 1.84 -2.57
N ASP A 78 -19.96 1.34 -3.54
CA ASP A 78 -19.60 -0.07 -3.72
C ASP A 78 -18.23 -0.44 -3.10
N PHE A 79 -17.72 0.39 -2.20
CA PHE A 79 -16.45 0.16 -1.51
C PHE A 79 -16.38 -1.21 -0.84
N THR A 80 -15.21 -1.85 -0.92
CA THR A 80 -14.90 -3.08 -0.22
C THR A 80 -13.66 -2.94 0.64
N LEU A 81 -13.68 -3.52 1.84
CA LEU A 81 -12.56 -3.51 2.77
C LEU A 81 -12.22 -4.95 3.19
N MET A 82 -10.97 -5.34 2.99
CA MET A 82 -10.33 -6.48 3.64
C MET A 82 -9.38 -5.93 4.70
N GLN A 83 -9.81 -6.06 5.96
CA GLN A 83 -9.11 -5.42 7.09
C GLN A 83 -7.92 -6.24 7.59
N PRO A 84 -6.89 -5.63 8.21
CA PRO A 84 -5.66 -6.31 8.59
C PRO A 84 -5.82 -7.28 9.77
N PHE A 85 -6.95 -7.26 10.43
CA PHE A 85 -7.24 -8.16 11.57
C PHE A 85 -7.93 -9.47 11.14
N GLY A 86 -8.03 -9.72 9.83
CA GLY A 86 -8.76 -10.88 9.29
C GLY A 86 -10.28 -10.69 9.32
N GLY A 87 -11.00 -11.80 9.22
CA GLY A 87 -12.46 -11.80 9.13
C GLY A 87 -12.98 -11.60 7.71
N PRO A 88 -14.31 -11.56 7.51
CA PRO A 88 -14.91 -11.39 6.19
C PRO A 88 -14.70 -9.97 5.65
N ALA A 89 -14.64 -9.85 4.32
CA ALA A 89 -14.63 -8.55 3.67
C ALA A 89 -15.95 -7.80 3.96
N SER A 90 -15.85 -6.51 4.30
CA SER A 90 -17.00 -5.63 4.44
C SER A 90 -17.31 -4.89 3.13
N ARG A 91 -18.55 -4.45 2.97
CA ARG A 91 -19.04 -3.65 1.84
C ARG A 91 -19.63 -2.34 2.33
N GLY A 92 -19.33 -1.27 1.59
CA GLY A 92 -19.70 0.08 2.00
C GLY A 92 -18.90 0.56 3.23
N PHE A 93 -19.19 1.76 3.65
CA PHE A 93 -18.61 2.36 4.86
C PHE A 93 -19.71 3.08 5.64
N ASP A 94 -19.83 2.74 6.90
CA ASP A 94 -20.71 3.45 7.83
C ASP A 94 -20.03 4.71 8.34
N ALA A 95 -20.43 5.88 7.83
CA ALA A 95 -19.98 7.19 8.26
C ALA A 95 -20.86 7.82 9.33
N SER A 96 -21.66 7.03 10.05
CA SER A 96 -22.50 7.57 11.13
C SER A 96 -21.64 8.22 12.23
N PRO A 97 -22.15 9.26 12.90
CA PRO A 97 -21.44 9.94 13.99
C PRO A 97 -20.97 8.97 15.09
N LYS A 98 -21.79 7.95 15.38
CA LYS A 98 -21.44 6.90 16.34
C LYS A 98 -20.22 6.11 15.87
N ARG A 99 -20.22 5.64 14.61
CA ARG A 99 -19.10 4.87 14.05
C ARG A 99 -17.82 5.67 14.02
N LEU A 100 -17.88 6.93 13.61
CA LEU A 100 -16.72 7.82 13.59
C LEU A 100 -16.15 8.07 14.99
N ALA A 101 -17.03 8.29 15.98
CA ALA A 101 -16.59 8.41 17.36
C ALA A 101 -15.98 7.12 17.92
N ASP A 102 -16.48 5.94 17.51
CA ASP A 102 -15.88 4.65 17.90
C ASP A 102 -14.50 4.49 17.27
N LEU A 103 -14.31 4.82 15.99
CA LEU A 103 -13.01 4.80 15.31
C LEU A 103 -12.01 5.78 15.93
N SER A 104 -12.44 7.01 16.27
CA SER A 104 -11.59 8.02 16.92
C SER A 104 -11.07 7.56 18.29
N ARG A 105 -11.84 6.76 19.01
CA ARG A 105 -11.39 6.15 20.28
C ARG A 105 -10.52 4.91 20.07
N TYR A 106 -10.76 4.19 19.00
CA TYR A 106 -10.06 2.95 18.70
C TYR A 106 -8.64 3.18 18.18
N PHE A 107 -8.42 4.23 17.36
CA PHE A 107 -7.11 4.62 16.84
C PHE A 107 -6.70 5.95 17.46
N ARG A 108 -5.53 6.00 18.09
CA ARG A 108 -5.05 7.20 18.78
C ARG A 108 -3.55 7.36 18.67
N GLU A 109 -3.11 8.61 18.74
CA GLU A 109 -1.69 9.01 18.87
C GLU A 109 -0.79 8.41 17.78
N GLY A 110 -1.35 8.20 16.58
CA GLY A 110 -0.64 7.55 15.49
C GLY A 110 0.38 8.45 14.81
N GLU A 111 1.58 7.91 14.66
CA GLU A 111 2.62 8.40 13.76
C GLU A 111 2.69 7.49 12.56
N THR A 112 2.75 8.05 11.35
CA THR A 112 2.68 7.26 10.11
C THR A 112 3.66 7.77 9.06
N GLU A 113 4.24 6.83 8.32
CA GLU A 113 4.97 7.08 7.09
C GLU A 113 4.41 6.17 6.00
N LEU A 114 4.17 6.73 4.81
CA LEU A 114 3.67 5.99 3.66
C LEU A 114 4.79 5.77 2.64
N GLU A 115 5.15 4.53 2.42
CA GLU A 115 6.06 4.09 1.36
C GLU A 115 5.25 3.56 0.17
N VAL A 116 5.29 4.26 -0.96
CA VAL A 116 4.64 3.79 -2.20
C VAL A 116 5.63 2.91 -2.94
N LEU A 117 5.32 1.61 -3.02
CA LEU A 117 6.14 0.63 -3.74
C LEU A 117 5.91 0.70 -5.25
N GLN A 118 4.65 0.86 -5.64
CA GLN A 118 4.24 0.90 -7.04
C GLN A 118 2.90 1.60 -7.20
N THR A 119 2.79 2.36 -8.28
CA THR A 119 1.54 2.92 -8.77
C THR A 119 1.24 2.34 -10.15
N HIS A 120 0.03 1.81 -10.34
CA HIS A 120 -0.50 1.43 -11.63
C HIS A 120 -1.68 2.34 -11.96
N ALA A 121 -1.64 3.01 -13.09
CA ALA A 121 -2.64 4.00 -13.45
C ALA A 121 -3.15 3.81 -14.88
N SER A 122 -4.42 4.12 -15.07
CA SER A 122 -5.09 4.31 -16.34
C SER A 122 -6.01 5.53 -16.23
N ASP A 123 -6.71 5.89 -17.30
CA ASP A 123 -7.65 7.01 -17.29
C ASP A 123 -8.79 6.84 -16.26
N ALA A 124 -9.12 5.61 -15.90
CA ALA A 124 -10.28 5.27 -15.05
C ALA A 124 -9.91 4.72 -13.67
N LEU A 125 -8.72 4.16 -13.50
CA LEU A 125 -8.31 3.47 -12.28
C LEU A 125 -6.87 3.83 -11.88
N VAL A 126 -6.65 3.98 -10.58
CA VAL A 126 -5.33 4.02 -9.96
C VAL A 126 -5.27 2.95 -8.88
N VAL A 127 -4.18 2.16 -8.90
CA VAL A 127 -3.86 1.19 -7.85
C VAL A 127 -2.57 1.63 -7.18
N LEU A 128 -2.62 1.77 -5.86
CA LEU A 128 -1.45 2.06 -5.03
C LEU A 128 -1.09 0.79 -4.26
N ALA A 129 0.11 0.24 -4.50
CA ALA A 129 0.71 -0.79 -3.67
C ALA A 129 1.70 -0.12 -2.70
N MET A 130 1.47 -0.26 -1.40
CA MET A 130 2.10 0.57 -0.38
C MET A 130 2.48 -0.23 0.87
N ILE A 131 3.44 0.32 1.63
CA ILE A 131 3.63 -0.01 3.03
C ILE A 131 3.20 1.21 3.86
N GLU A 132 2.34 0.98 4.82
CA GLU A 132 2.03 1.93 5.87
C GLU A 132 2.88 1.57 7.09
N HIS A 133 3.97 2.31 7.31
CA HIS A 133 4.75 2.24 8.54
C HIS A 133 4.04 3.09 9.58
N GLN A 134 3.60 2.49 10.65
CA GLN A 134 2.80 3.22 11.63
C GLN A 134 3.00 2.68 13.04
N ARG A 135 2.97 3.61 14.00
CA ARG A 135 3.00 3.35 15.42
C ARG A 135 1.82 4.08 16.07
N ALA A 136 0.98 3.37 16.81
CA ALA A 136 -0.24 3.95 17.38
C ALA A 136 -0.73 3.15 18.58
N GLU A 137 -1.64 3.75 19.35
CA GLU A 137 -2.54 3.04 20.24
C GLU A 137 -3.74 2.54 19.44
N VAL A 138 -4.03 1.25 19.49
CA VAL A 138 -5.14 0.62 18.75
C VAL A 138 -5.93 -0.28 19.68
N GLY A 139 -7.23 -0.06 19.77
CA GLY A 139 -8.14 -0.91 20.52
C GLY A 139 -7.86 -0.99 22.02
N GLY A 140 -7.19 0.03 22.58
CA GLY A 140 -6.77 0.09 23.99
C GLY A 140 -5.43 -0.59 24.27
N LEU A 141 -4.77 -1.16 23.26
CA LEU A 141 -3.40 -1.63 23.39
C LEU A 141 -2.43 -0.43 23.41
N PRO A 142 -1.33 -0.51 24.20
CA PRO A 142 -0.32 0.53 24.23
C PRO A 142 0.27 0.81 22.84
N ALA A 143 0.80 2.02 22.63
CA ALA A 143 1.43 2.42 21.40
C ALA A 143 2.52 1.44 20.97
N GLN A 144 2.34 0.83 19.80
CA GLN A 144 3.23 -0.17 19.21
C GLN A 144 3.18 -0.11 17.68
N ASP A 145 4.06 -0.87 17.03
CA ASP A 145 4.11 -0.91 15.57
C ASP A 145 2.93 -1.70 15.00
N TRP A 146 2.26 -1.08 14.02
CA TRP A 146 1.13 -1.62 13.27
C TRP A 146 1.37 -1.54 11.76
N SER A 147 2.62 -1.72 11.33
CA SER A 147 2.96 -1.61 9.91
C SER A 147 2.20 -2.62 9.05
N LEU A 148 1.70 -2.15 7.91
CA LEU A 148 0.82 -2.91 7.02
C LEU A 148 1.33 -2.92 5.58
N ARG A 149 1.10 -4.02 4.88
CA ARG A 149 1.09 -4.07 3.42
C ARG A 149 -0.30 -3.70 2.96
N VAL A 150 -0.39 -2.74 2.05
CA VAL A 150 -1.67 -2.17 1.65
C VAL A 150 -1.79 -2.09 0.14
N THR A 151 -2.95 -2.45 -0.36
CA THR A 151 -3.38 -2.14 -1.73
C THR A 151 -4.64 -1.31 -1.67
N GLU A 152 -4.61 -0.14 -2.29
CA GLU A 152 -5.79 0.70 -2.49
C GLU A 152 -6.08 0.84 -3.97
N VAL A 153 -7.36 0.73 -4.31
CA VAL A 153 -7.85 0.93 -5.68
C VAL A 153 -8.77 2.12 -5.69
N TYR A 154 -8.46 3.06 -6.58
CA TYR A 154 -9.24 4.27 -6.79
C TYR A 154 -9.85 4.25 -8.19
N ARG A 155 -11.11 4.63 -8.28
CA ARG A 155 -11.84 4.79 -9.54
C ARG A 155 -12.13 6.28 -9.76
N LYS A 156 -11.94 6.74 -10.99
CA LYS A 156 -12.23 8.12 -11.38
C LYS A 156 -13.73 8.37 -11.32
N ASP A 157 -14.10 9.50 -10.73
CA ASP A 157 -15.46 10.02 -10.67
C ASP A 157 -15.43 11.52 -11.01
N GLY A 158 -15.79 11.85 -12.23
CA GLY A 158 -15.61 13.20 -12.76
C GLY A 158 -14.15 13.63 -12.76
N THR A 159 -13.83 14.65 -11.99
CA THR A 159 -12.45 15.19 -11.83
C THR A 159 -11.71 14.64 -10.61
N ASP A 160 -12.35 13.81 -9.78
CA ASP A 160 -11.75 13.27 -8.55
C ASP A 160 -11.67 11.75 -8.56
N TRP A 161 -11.10 11.20 -7.51
CA TRP A 161 -10.88 9.77 -7.32
C TRP A 161 -11.61 9.27 -6.08
N GLN A 162 -12.41 8.20 -6.25
CA GLN A 162 -13.10 7.51 -5.16
C GLN A 162 -12.36 6.22 -4.81
N LEU A 163 -12.17 5.96 -3.52
CA LEU A 163 -11.65 4.70 -3.01
C LEU A 163 -12.73 3.62 -3.15
N VAL A 164 -12.48 2.61 -3.99
CA VAL A 164 -13.39 1.49 -4.26
C VAL A 164 -12.97 0.22 -3.53
N HIS A 165 -11.68 0.08 -3.21
CA HIS A 165 -11.18 -1.09 -2.51
C HIS A 165 -9.97 -0.75 -1.65
N ARG A 166 -9.89 -1.35 -0.47
CA ARG A 166 -8.70 -1.39 0.36
C ARG A 166 -8.50 -2.81 0.88
N HIS A 167 -7.32 -3.35 0.66
CA HIS A 167 -6.84 -4.55 1.31
C HIS A 167 -5.61 -4.21 2.14
N ALA A 168 -5.56 -4.68 3.37
CA ALA A 168 -4.44 -4.48 4.26
C ALA A 168 -4.14 -5.76 5.04
N ASP A 169 -2.85 -6.10 5.12
CA ASP A 169 -2.30 -7.20 5.93
C ASP A 169 -1.17 -6.68 6.82
N PRO A 170 -0.93 -7.28 7.98
CA PRO A 170 0.25 -6.97 8.77
C PRO A 170 1.54 -7.15 7.96
N LEU A 171 2.48 -6.21 8.07
CA LEU A 171 3.81 -6.31 7.49
C LEU A 171 4.63 -7.31 8.33
N VAL A 172 4.48 -8.60 8.04
CA VAL A 172 5.22 -9.65 8.72
C VAL A 172 6.51 -9.97 7.99
N ARG A 173 7.53 -10.42 8.73
CA ARG A 173 8.72 -11.04 8.15
C ARG A 173 8.33 -12.33 7.45
N SER A 174 9.22 -12.84 6.57
CA SER A 174 9.01 -14.15 5.95
C SER A 174 8.71 -15.22 7.01
N ILE A 175 7.63 -15.94 6.81
CA ILE A 175 7.18 -17.04 7.67
C ILE A 175 7.35 -18.37 6.93
N THR A 176 7.42 -19.46 7.67
CA THR A 176 7.47 -20.79 7.09
C THR A 176 6.14 -21.21 6.47
N LEU A 177 6.16 -22.18 5.58
CA LEU A 177 4.94 -22.75 5.00
C LEU A 177 3.97 -23.28 6.07
N GLN A 178 4.51 -23.88 7.14
CA GLN A 178 3.72 -24.39 8.26
C GLN A 178 3.01 -23.25 9.01
N GLN A 179 3.71 -22.14 9.26
CA GLN A 179 3.11 -20.97 9.88
C GLN A 179 2.02 -20.35 8.99
N ALA A 180 2.28 -20.24 7.68
CA ALA A 180 1.29 -19.77 6.72
C ALA A 180 0.04 -20.66 6.69
N ALA A 181 0.22 -22.00 6.74
CA ALA A 181 -0.88 -22.95 6.79
C ALA A 181 -1.71 -22.86 8.07
N ILE A 182 -1.10 -22.51 9.21
CA ILE A 182 -1.81 -22.26 10.46
C ILE A 182 -2.66 -21.02 10.34
N LEU A 183 -2.09 -19.92 9.86
CA LEU A 183 -2.81 -18.65 9.67
C LEU A 183 -3.96 -18.79 8.66
N ALA A 184 -3.74 -19.51 7.56
CA ALA A 184 -4.74 -19.69 6.50
C ALA A 184 -5.96 -20.53 6.95
N ARG A 185 -5.80 -21.44 7.91
CA ARG A 185 -6.91 -22.24 8.45
C ARG A 185 -7.85 -21.42 9.36
N GLY A 186 -7.40 -20.27 9.82
CA GLY A 186 -8.09 -19.50 10.85
C GLY A 186 -8.12 -20.21 12.21
N TRP A 187 -8.63 -19.53 13.22
CA TRP A 187 -8.96 -20.14 14.50
C TRP A 187 -10.34 -20.79 14.38
N PRO A 188 -10.56 -21.98 14.99
CA PRO A 188 -11.91 -22.50 15.14
C PRO A 188 -12.76 -21.42 15.86
N GLU A 189 -13.95 -21.16 15.33
CA GLU A 189 -14.91 -20.39 16.12
C GLU A 189 -15.15 -21.14 17.43
N ASP A 190 -14.99 -20.45 18.55
CA ASP A 190 -15.34 -21.03 19.87
C ASP A 190 -16.83 -21.38 19.81
N LYS A 191 -17.13 -22.68 19.88
CA LYS A 191 -18.49 -23.24 19.88
C LYS A 191 -19.13 -23.03 21.25
#